data_c7ad16eab2feed0461749650896e74c2
#
_entry.id   c7ad16eab2feed0461749650896e74c2
#
_cell.length_a   1.000
_cell.length_b   1.000
_cell.length_c   1.000
_cell.angle_alpha   90.00
_cell.angle_beta   90.00
_cell.angle_gamma   90.00
#
_symmetry.space_group_name_H-M   'P 1'
#
loop_
_entity.id
_entity.type
_entity.pdbx_description
1 polymer ?
#
loop_
_entity_poly.entity_id
_entity_poly.type
_entity_poly.pdbx_seq_one_letter_code
_entity_poly.pdbx_strand_id
1 'polypeptide(L)'
;TWIPTETKITVVEALIGAGVKRIETGAFVSPKHVPQMSDTVEVHQKANVPDDVRLSALVPNLRGALDALANGVTDIVYVYSVSESHNKSNVRRPVAASIAELGDLIEQSKDVEGFKLRVNLATVFDCPFEGRVAEDDVMRGMEQVIGFGVPLEFGLCDTTGRAIPDHVAGVCEAAITRFGSDDIGWAYHGHDTFGLGVANALYAYQAGIRVFDSAAAGLGGCPFAPGATGNTATEDLIFTFENMGIDTGID
;
A
#
# COMPACT_ATOMS: atom_id res chain seq x y z
N THR A 1 -9.48 -17.11 6.52
CA THR A 1 -9.35 -17.69 7.87
C THR A 1 -9.26 -16.57 8.90
N TRP A 2 -9.91 -16.70 10.05
CA TRP A 2 -9.75 -15.80 11.18
C TRP A 2 -8.44 -16.10 11.90
N ILE A 3 -7.68 -15.06 12.22
CA ILE A 3 -6.48 -15.12 13.05
C ILE A 3 -6.83 -14.42 14.38
N PRO A 4 -6.57 -15.02 15.54
CA PRO A 4 -6.82 -14.37 16.84
C PRO A 4 -6.06 -13.07 16.99
N THR A 5 -6.67 -12.07 17.63
CA THR A 5 -6.09 -10.74 17.84
C THR A 5 -4.71 -10.80 18.50
N GLU A 6 -4.56 -11.60 19.55
CA GLU A 6 -3.28 -11.78 20.25
C GLU A 6 -2.17 -12.34 19.32
N THR A 7 -2.54 -13.20 18.37
CA THR A 7 -1.58 -13.70 17.37
C THR A 7 -1.14 -12.59 16.42
N LYS A 8 -2.07 -11.72 16.00
CA LYS A 8 -1.74 -10.56 15.16
C LYS A 8 -0.79 -9.60 15.88
N ILE A 9 -1.06 -9.31 17.16
CA ILE A 9 -0.19 -8.48 18.00
C ILE A 9 1.19 -9.10 18.10
N THR A 10 1.28 -10.41 18.38
CA THR A 10 2.56 -11.13 18.44
C THR A 10 3.35 -11.02 17.13
N VAL A 11 2.67 -11.09 15.96
CA VAL A 11 3.34 -10.93 14.66
C VAL A 11 3.85 -9.50 14.49
N VAL A 12 3.05 -8.48 14.83
CA VAL A 12 3.47 -7.07 14.77
C VAL A 12 4.72 -6.85 15.64
N GLU A 13 4.70 -7.32 16.88
CA GLU A 13 5.83 -7.18 17.82
C GLU A 13 7.07 -7.96 17.37
N ALA A 14 6.90 -9.12 16.76
CA ALA A 14 8.00 -9.88 16.17
C ALA A 14 8.65 -9.13 14.99
N LEU A 15 7.85 -8.52 14.11
CA LEU A 15 8.36 -7.69 13.03
C LEU A 15 9.11 -6.45 13.53
N ILE A 16 8.60 -5.82 14.60
CA ILE A 16 9.29 -4.71 15.27
C ILE A 16 10.64 -5.19 15.82
N GLY A 17 10.64 -6.34 16.48
CA GLY A 17 11.85 -6.96 17.03
C GLY A 17 12.89 -7.31 15.98
N ALA A 18 12.47 -7.65 14.78
CA ALA A 18 13.33 -7.88 13.62
C ALA A 18 13.84 -6.60 12.94
N GLY A 19 13.41 -5.41 13.36
CA GLY A 19 13.89 -4.14 12.81
C GLY A 19 12.92 -3.44 11.86
N VAL A 20 11.74 -4.00 11.56
CA VAL A 20 10.75 -3.37 10.68
C VAL A 20 10.24 -2.07 11.29
N LYS A 21 10.33 -0.96 10.54
CA LYS A 21 10.00 0.40 11.00
C LYS A 21 8.63 0.92 10.54
N ARG A 22 7.99 0.24 9.59
CA ARG A 22 6.68 0.64 9.06
C ARG A 22 5.82 -0.61 8.91
N ILE A 23 4.67 -0.67 9.57
CA ILE A 23 3.80 -1.84 9.56
C ILE A 23 2.36 -1.41 9.33
N GLU A 24 1.72 -1.94 8.29
CA GLU A 24 0.28 -1.83 8.10
C GLU A 24 -0.42 -2.90 8.93
N THR A 25 -1.13 -2.50 9.97
CA THR A 25 -1.70 -3.42 10.98
C THR A 25 -3.08 -3.96 10.61
N GLY A 26 -3.68 -3.44 9.56
CA GLY A 26 -4.99 -3.87 9.10
C GLY A 26 -5.71 -2.80 8.28
N ALA A 27 -7.05 -2.91 8.22
CA ALA A 27 -7.85 -2.03 7.39
C ALA A 27 -9.15 -1.60 8.09
N PHE A 28 -9.53 -0.33 7.91
CA PHE A 28 -10.82 0.21 8.37
C PHE A 28 -11.89 -0.01 7.29
N VAL A 29 -12.27 -1.26 7.13
CA VAL A 29 -13.28 -1.74 6.19
C VAL A 29 -14.51 -2.27 6.94
N SER A 30 -15.63 -2.43 6.24
CA SER A 30 -16.84 -2.99 6.86
C SER A 30 -16.59 -4.39 7.43
N PRO A 31 -16.73 -4.60 8.76
CA PRO A 31 -16.57 -5.93 9.36
C PRO A 31 -17.54 -6.97 8.81
N LYS A 32 -18.65 -6.49 8.24
CA LYS A 32 -19.66 -7.34 7.59
C LYS A 32 -19.13 -7.99 6.29
N HIS A 33 -18.21 -7.31 5.60
CA HIS A 33 -17.63 -7.80 4.35
C HIS A 33 -16.24 -8.43 4.58
N VAL A 34 -15.47 -7.90 5.52
CA VAL A 34 -14.13 -8.40 5.86
C VAL A 34 -14.03 -8.56 7.39
N PRO A 35 -14.66 -9.59 7.96
CA PRO A 35 -14.65 -9.81 9.41
C PRO A 35 -13.25 -9.97 10.00
N GLN A 36 -12.29 -10.41 9.19
CA GLN A 36 -10.89 -10.58 9.59
C GLN A 36 -10.20 -9.27 10.01
N MET A 37 -10.75 -8.11 9.64
CA MET A 37 -10.22 -6.77 9.97
C MET A 37 -11.00 -6.07 11.08
N SER A 38 -11.95 -6.76 11.71
CA SER A 38 -12.80 -6.13 12.74
C SER A 38 -12.06 -5.74 14.04
N ASP A 39 -10.88 -6.29 14.26
CA ASP A 39 -10.01 -6.07 15.41
C ASP A 39 -8.80 -5.16 15.10
N THR A 40 -8.79 -4.48 13.94
CA THR A 40 -7.68 -3.58 13.53
C THR A 40 -7.37 -2.53 14.61
N VAL A 41 -8.38 -1.91 15.22
CA VAL A 41 -8.21 -0.94 16.31
C VAL A 41 -7.49 -1.57 17.50
N GLU A 42 -7.93 -2.76 17.90
CA GLU A 42 -7.37 -3.47 19.05
C GLU A 42 -5.91 -3.86 18.82
N VAL A 43 -5.57 -4.37 17.62
CA VAL A 43 -4.19 -4.67 17.24
C VAL A 43 -3.33 -3.41 17.28
N HIS A 44 -3.81 -2.31 16.68
CA HIS A 44 -3.09 -1.04 16.63
C HIS A 44 -2.80 -0.46 18.01
N GLN A 45 -3.78 -0.53 18.93
CA GLN A 45 -3.68 0.07 20.26
C GLN A 45 -2.92 -0.78 21.28
N LYS A 46 -2.92 -2.11 21.12
CA LYS A 46 -2.31 -3.03 22.09
C LYS A 46 -0.89 -3.46 21.77
N ALA A 47 -0.46 -3.36 20.52
CA ALA A 47 0.91 -3.66 20.15
C ALA A 47 1.88 -2.71 20.88
N ASN A 48 2.96 -3.25 21.42
CA ASN A 48 4.02 -2.47 22.06
C ASN A 48 4.94 -1.86 20.99
N VAL A 49 4.75 -0.57 20.70
CA VAL A 49 5.35 0.13 19.56
C VAL A 49 6.37 1.16 20.05
N PRO A 50 7.67 1.02 19.72
CA PRO A 50 8.68 2.06 19.96
C PRO A 50 8.41 3.34 19.16
N ASP A 51 8.90 4.49 19.64
CA ASP A 51 8.71 5.81 19.03
C ASP A 51 9.22 5.93 17.59
N ASP A 52 10.20 5.10 17.22
CA ASP A 52 10.82 5.08 15.89
C ASP A 52 10.12 4.12 14.90
N VAL A 53 9.04 3.45 15.33
CA VAL A 53 8.21 2.58 14.49
C VAL A 53 6.86 3.24 14.22
N ARG A 54 6.39 3.12 12.99
CA ARG A 54 5.10 3.66 12.56
C ARG A 54 4.14 2.54 12.22
N LEU A 55 2.94 2.63 12.79
CA LEU A 55 1.82 1.79 12.41
C LEU A 55 0.87 2.56 11.50
N SER A 56 0.47 1.94 10.41
CA SER A 56 -0.52 2.48 9.47
C SER A 56 -1.72 1.56 9.33
N ALA A 57 -2.78 2.07 8.73
CA ALA A 57 -3.93 1.26 8.35
C ALA A 57 -4.51 1.68 7.00
N LEU A 58 -4.99 0.68 6.24
CA LEU A 58 -5.65 0.89 4.97
C LEU A 58 -7.07 1.37 5.16
N VAL A 59 -7.46 2.36 4.38
CA VAL A 59 -8.82 2.91 4.33
C VAL A 59 -9.34 2.96 2.89
N PRO A 60 -10.53 2.42 2.59
CA PRO A 60 -11.10 2.45 1.25
C PRO A 60 -11.97 3.68 0.98
N ASN A 61 -12.20 4.52 1.99
CA ASN A 61 -13.13 5.65 1.91
C ASN A 61 -12.96 6.62 3.09
N LEU A 62 -13.58 7.80 2.97
CA LEU A 62 -13.58 8.84 4.00
C LEU A 62 -14.08 8.34 5.35
N ARG A 63 -15.17 7.56 5.37
CA ARG A 63 -15.72 7.03 6.62
C ARG A 63 -14.70 6.17 7.37
N GLY A 64 -14.04 5.25 6.65
CA GLY A 64 -12.98 4.41 7.25
C GLY A 64 -11.80 5.25 7.73
N ALA A 65 -11.44 6.30 7.00
CA ALA A 65 -10.37 7.21 7.39
C ALA A 65 -10.71 7.99 8.67
N LEU A 66 -11.91 8.55 8.76
CA LEU A 66 -12.38 9.26 9.96
C LEU A 66 -12.48 8.32 11.18
N ASP A 67 -12.90 7.08 10.97
CA ASP A 67 -12.92 6.06 12.02
C ASP A 67 -11.51 5.72 12.49
N ALA A 68 -10.55 5.58 11.57
CA ALA A 68 -9.14 5.38 11.89
C ALA A 68 -8.57 6.54 12.73
N LEU A 69 -8.76 7.78 12.28
CA LEU A 69 -8.31 8.98 12.99
C LEU A 69 -8.94 9.10 14.38
N ALA A 70 -10.23 8.81 14.52
CA ALA A 70 -10.92 8.81 15.81
C ALA A 70 -10.37 7.76 16.80
N ASN A 71 -9.73 6.71 16.29
CA ASN A 71 -9.07 5.67 17.09
C ASN A 71 -7.55 5.85 17.22
N GLY A 72 -7.02 7.02 16.84
CA GLY A 72 -5.60 7.38 17.00
C GLY A 72 -4.67 6.89 15.90
N VAL A 73 -5.20 6.34 14.80
CA VAL A 73 -4.40 5.95 13.64
C VAL A 73 -4.23 7.16 12.73
N THR A 74 -3.04 7.74 12.71
CA THR A 74 -2.72 8.96 11.95
C THR A 74 -1.92 8.73 10.67
N ASP A 75 -1.34 7.54 10.49
CA ASP A 75 -0.66 7.13 9.25
C ASP A 75 -1.67 6.36 8.38
N ILE A 76 -2.27 7.06 7.44
CA ILE A 76 -3.40 6.58 6.64
C ILE A 76 -2.95 6.13 5.25
N VAL A 77 -3.33 4.91 4.89
CA VAL A 77 -3.14 4.36 3.54
C VAL A 77 -4.48 4.37 2.81
N TYR A 78 -4.72 5.41 2.03
CA TYR A 78 -5.91 5.50 1.18
C TYR A 78 -5.72 4.71 -0.10
N VAL A 79 -6.72 3.95 -0.53
CA VAL A 79 -6.64 3.14 -1.74
C VAL A 79 -7.71 3.51 -2.76
N TYR A 80 -7.29 3.71 -4.01
CA TYR A 80 -8.17 3.69 -5.16
C TYR A 80 -7.47 3.06 -6.38
N SER A 81 -8.22 2.72 -7.41
CA SER A 81 -7.68 2.07 -8.61
C SER A 81 -7.61 3.03 -9.78
N VAL A 82 -6.54 2.93 -10.57
CA VAL A 82 -6.42 3.68 -11.83
C VAL A 82 -7.51 3.24 -12.81
N SER A 83 -7.78 1.93 -12.89
CA SER A 83 -8.83 1.36 -13.72
C SER A 83 -10.24 1.63 -13.16
N GLU A 84 -11.13 2.13 -14.01
CA GLU A 84 -12.51 2.44 -13.67
C GLU A 84 -13.30 1.18 -13.27
N SER A 85 -13.14 0.09 -14.02
CA SER A 85 -13.83 -1.17 -13.75
C SER A 85 -13.40 -1.79 -12.43
N HIS A 86 -12.09 -1.77 -12.13
CA HIS A 86 -11.59 -2.29 -10.87
C HIS A 86 -12.01 -1.39 -9.70
N ASN A 87 -11.96 -0.06 -9.84
CA ASN A 87 -12.38 0.85 -8.77
C ASN A 87 -13.86 0.64 -8.41
N LYS A 88 -14.74 0.50 -9.41
CA LYS A 88 -16.15 0.17 -9.19
C LYS A 88 -16.35 -1.17 -8.50
N SER A 89 -15.56 -2.17 -8.86
CA SER A 89 -15.65 -3.51 -8.26
C SER A 89 -15.11 -3.53 -6.82
N ASN A 90 -14.01 -2.84 -6.56
CA ASN A 90 -13.29 -2.87 -5.28
C ASN A 90 -13.93 -1.93 -4.24
N VAL A 91 -14.12 -0.66 -4.59
CA VAL A 91 -14.63 0.37 -3.66
C VAL A 91 -16.03 0.89 -4.01
N ARG A 92 -16.69 0.29 -5.01
CA ARG A 92 -18.09 0.52 -5.42
C ARG A 92 -18.39 1.96 -5.86
N ARG A 93 -17.41 2.64 -6.48
CA ARG A 93 -17.57 4.01 -6.96
C ARG A 93 -16.69 4.28 -8.19
N PRO A 94 -17.00 5.31 -8.99
CA PRO A 94 -16.12 5.79 -10.06
C PRO A 94 -14.79 6.31 -9.51
N VAL A 95 -13.73 6.29 -10.33
CA VAL A 95 -12.40 6.82 -9.97
C VAL A 95 -12.48 8.27 -9.53
N ALA A 96 -13.19 9.11 -10.29
CA ALA A 96 -13.37 10.53 -9.98
C ALA A 96 -14.00 10.76 -8.58
N ALA A 97 -14.93 9.90 -8.16
CA ALA A 97 -15.53 9.99 -6.83
C ALA A 97 -14.55 9.56 -5.72
N SER A 98 -13.66 8.60 -5.98
CA SER A 98 -12.61 8.23 -5.04
C SER A 98 -11.61 9.37 -4.86
N ILE A 99 -11.21 10.04 -5.93
CA ILE A 99 -10.29 11.19 -5.87
C ILE A 99 -10.95 12.39 -5.16
N ALA A 100 -12.22 12.67 -5.43
CA ALA A 100 -12.95 13.73 -4.72
C ALA A 100 -13.03 13.45 -3.22
N GLU A 101 -13.34 12.20 -2.83
CA GLU A 101 -13.40 11.79 -1.42
C GLU A 101 -12.02 11.84 -0.73
N LEU A 102 -10.94 11.59 -1.47
CA LEU A 102 -9.57 11.81 -0.97
C LEU A 102 -9.34 13.30 -0.65
N GLY A 103 -9.84 14.21 -1.48
CA GLY A 103 -9.79 15.65 -1.20
C GLY A 103 -10.55 16.02 0.08
N ASP A 104 -11.71 15.42 0.31
CA ASP A 104 -12.48 15.59 1.54
C ASP A 104 -11.72 15.05 2.77
N LEU A 105 -11.02 13.92 2.63
CA LEU A 105 -10.17 13.37 3.67
C LEU A 105 -9.03 14.34 4.03
N ILE A 106 -8.32 14.84 3.03
CA ILE A 106 -7.21 15.78 3.22
C ILE A 106 -7.69 17.03 3.97
N GLU A 107 -8.82 17.62 3.55
CA GLU A 107 -9.38 18.80 4.21
C GLU A 107 -9.76 18.52 5.68
N GLN A 108 -10.35 17.35 5.96
CA GLN A 108 -10.75 16.98 7.31
C GLN A 108 -9.59 16.54 8.21
N SER A 109 -8.43 16.25 7.64
CA SER A 109 -7.24 15.80 8.37
C SER A 109 -6.19 16.90 8.58
N LYS A 110 -6.37 18.09 8.02
CA LYS A 110 -5.36 19.16 7.99
C LYS A 110 -4.88 19.61 9.38
N ASP A 111 -5.74 19.51 10.39
CA ASP A 111 -5.44 19.90 11.77
C ASP A 111 -5.08 18.69 12.68
N VAL A 112 -4.96 17.49 12.11
CA VAL A 112 -4.60 16.27 12.85
C VAL A 112 -3.09 16.22 13.01
N GLU A 113 -2.62 16.28 14.26
CA GLU A 113 -1.20 16.18 14.57
C GLU A 113 -0.63 14.82 14.16
N GLY A 114 0.50 14.83 13.48
CA GLY A 114 1.17 13.61 13.02
C GLY A 114 0.51 12.92 11.84
N PHE A 115 -0.51 13.53 11.22
CA PHE A 115 -1.16 12.97 10.02
C PHE A 115 -0.15 12.72 8.89
N LYS A 116 -0.19 11.51 8.35
CA LYS A 116 0.57 11.11 7.18
C LYS A 116 -0.35 10.41 6.20
N LEU A 117 -0.17 10.73 4.93
CA LEU A 117 -0.97 10.19 3.86
C LEU A 117 -0.12 9.38 2.90
N ARG A 118 -0.51 8.14 2.69
CA ARG A 118 -0.10 7.33 1.56
C ARG A 118 -1.31 7.07 0.66
N VAL A 119 -1.13 7.18 -0.64
CA VAL A 119 -2.15 6.87 -1.63
C VAL A 119 -1.70 5.65 -2.44
N ASN A 120 -2.30 4.50 -2.15
CA ASN A 120 -2.07 3.29 -2.91
C ASN A 120 -2.91 3.32 -4.19
N LEU A 121 -2.21 3.37 -5.33
CA LEU A 121 -2.80 3.26 -6.66
C LEU A 121 -2.89 1.79 -7.04
N ALA A 122 -4.07 1.18 -6.89
CA ALA A 122 -4.29 -0.17 -7.37
C ALA A 122 -4.36 -0.20 -8.91
N THR A 123 -4.01 -1.33 -9.51
CA THR A 123 -4.01 -1.55 -10.97
C THR A 123 -3.13 -0.57 -11.76
N VAL A 124 -1.97 -0.20 -11.24
CA VAL A 124 -1.02 0.68 -11.95
C VAL A 124 -0.51 0.00 -13.23
N PHE A 125 -0.30 -1.31 -13.20
CA PHE A 125 0.34 -2.05 -14.31
C PHE A 125 -0.66 -2.87 -15.12
N ASP A 126 -1.57 -3.55 -14.44
CA ASP A 126 -2.55 -4.45 -15.04
C ASP A 126 -3.86 -4.45 -14.25
N CYS A 127 -4.97 -4.48 -14.97
CA CYS A 127 -6.31 -4.59 -14.43
C CYS A 127 -6.93 -5.95 -14.77
N PRO A 128 -7.53 -6.67 -13.81
CA PRO A 128 -8.13 -7.97 -14.08
C PRO A 128 -9.32 -7.92 -15.04
N PHE A 129 -9.87 -6.73 -15.30
CA PHE A 129 -11.03 -6.51 -16.18
C PHE A 129 -10.65 -5.86 -17.51
N GLU A 130 -9.68 -4.94 -17.51
CA GLU A 130 -9.32 -4.09 -18.66
C GLU A 130 -7.97 -4.48 -19.27
N GLY A 131 -7.20 -5.35 -18.59
CA GLY A 131 -5.86 -5.73 -19.02
C GLY A 131 -4.82 -4.66 -18.69
N ARG A 132 -3.81 -4.52 -19.54
CA ARG A 132 -2.70 -3.60 -19.32
C ARG A 132 -3.19 -2.15 -19.25
N VAL A 133 -2.81 -1.45 -18.18
CA VAL A 133 -3.16 -0.05 -17.96
C VAL A 133 -2.17 0.86 -18.69
N ALA A 134 -2.67 1.89 -19.34
CA ALA A 134 -1.82 2.85 -20.05
C ALA A 134 -1.09 3.76 -19.05
N GLU A 135 0.18 4.02 -19.29
CA GLU A 135 1.01 4.90 -18.46
C GLU A 135 0.37 6.31 -18.31
N ASP A 136 -0.19 6.85 -19.38
CA ASP A 136 -0.86 8.15 -19.34
C ASP A 136 -2.06 8.20 -18.39
N ASP A 137 -2.76 7.07 -18.18
CA ASP A 137 -3.88 7.00 -17.23
C ASP A 137 -3.35 7.03 -15.78
N VAL A 138 -2.23 6.34 -15.53
CA VAL A 138 -1.53 6.36 -14.25
C VAL A 138 -1.07 7.78 -13.93
N MET A 139 -0.38 8.43 -14.88
CA MET A 139 0.13 9.79 -14.69
C MET A 139 -0.99 10.81 -14.46
N ARG A 140 -2.11 10.70 -15.18
CA ARG A 140 -3.28 11.56 -14.94
C ARG A 140 -3.88 11.37 -13.55
N GLY A 141 -3.96 10.12 -13.08
CA GLY A 141 -4.45 9.84 -11.73
C GLY A 141 -3.56 10.46 -10.66
N MET A 142 -2.24 10.35 -10.80
CA MET A 142 -1.27 10.99 -9.89
C MET A 142 -1.37 12.51 -9.92
N GLU A 143 -1.43 13.10 -11.10
CA GLU A 143 -1.52 14.56 -11.28
C GLU A 143 -2.73 15.16 -10.56
N GLN A 144 -3.88 14.48 -10.60
CA GLN A 144 -5.08 14.91 -9.89
C GLN A 144 -4.88 14.86 -8.35
N VAL A 145 -4.20 13.86 -7.83
CA VAL A 145 -3.89 13.73 -6.40
C VAL A 145 -2.85 14.76 -5.96
N ILE A 146 -1.80 14.95 -6.74
CA ILE A 146 -0.77 15.99 -6.49
C ILE A 146 -1.40 17.39 -6.49
N GLY A 147 -2.43 17.59 -7.29
CA GLY A 147 -3.19 18.85 -7.34
C GLY A 147 -3.81 19.29 -6.00
N PHE A 148 -3.90 18.42 -5.00
CA PHE A 148 -4.31 18.80 -3.63
C PHE A 148 -3.21 19.56 -2.87
N GLY A 149 -1.96 19.51 -3.32
CA GLY A 149 -0.87 20.33 -2.78
C GLY A 149 -0.43 19.96 -1.37
N VAL A 150 -0.55 18.69 -0.98
CA VAL A 150 -0.11 18.18 0.34
C VAL A 150 1.01 17.15 0.18
N PRO A 151 1.93 17.06 1.15
CA PRO A 151 2.91 15.99 1.16
C PRO A 151 2.23 14.63 1.26
N LEU A 152 2.66 13.68 0.42
CA LEU A 152 2.13 12.32 0.42
C LEU A 152 3.14 11.31 -0.12
N GLU A 153 2.84 10.02 0.06
CA GLU A 153 3.56 8.92 -0.57
C GLU A 153 2.63 8.18 -1.54
N PHE A 154 3.08 7.92 -2.77
CA PHE A 154 2.38 7.01 -3.67
C PHE A 154 2.86 5.57 -3.48
N GLY A 155 1.91 4.64 -3.35
CA GLY A 155 2.14 3.21 -3.48
C GLY A 155 1.74 2.74 -4.88
N LEU A 156 2.71 2.31 -5.69
CA LEU A 156 2.48 1.78 -7.03
C LEU A 156 2.19 0.29 -6.94
N CYS A 157 0.92 -0.11 -7.15
CA CYS A 157 0.51 -1.48 -6.85
C CYS A 157 0.38 -2.36 -8.10
N ASP A 158 1.13 -3.48 -8.11
CA ASP A 158 0.87 -4.62 -8.99
C ASP A 158 -0.22 -5.50 -8.38
N THR A 159 -1.46 -5.05 -8.52
CA THR A 159 -2.65 -5.68 -7.91
C THR A 159 -2.88 -7.11 -8.36
N THR A 160 -2.49 -7.46 -9.58
CA THR A 160 -2.72 -8.78 -10.18
C THR A 160 -1.50 -9.69 -10.13
N GLY A 161 -0.32 -9.14 -9.85
CA GLY A 161 0.95 -9.83 -9.96
C GLY A 161 1.35 -10.13 -11.42
N ARG A 162 0.74 -9.44 -12.39
CA ARG A 162 1.00 -9.61 -13.84
C ARG A 162 1.97 -8.61 -14.43
N ALA A 163 2.45 -7.67 -13.64
CA ALA A 163 3.48 -6.77 -14.09
C ALA A 163 4.76 -7.55 -14.42
N ILE A 164 5.46 -7.08 -15.45
CA ILE A 164 6.79 -7.60 -15.82
C ILE A 164 7.85 -6.56 -15.47
N PRO A 165 9.10 -6.97 -15.19
CA PRO A 165 10.13 -6.08 -14.66
C PRO A 165 10.34 -4.79 -15.46
N ASP A 166 10.50 -4.86 -16.76
CA ASP A 166 10.72 -3.68 -17.62
C ASP A 166 9.53 -2.70 -17.56
N HIS A 167 8.30 -3.22 -17.44
CA HIS A 167 7.11 -2.37 -17.31
C HIS A 167 7.09 -1.67 -15.95
N VAL A 168 7.46 -2.38 -14.88
CA VAL A 168 7.57 -1.79 -13.54
C VAL A 168 8.62 -0.67 -13.54
N ALA A 169 9.81 -0.93 -14.06
CA ALA A 169 10.86 0.08 -14.17
C ALA A 169 10.37 1.32 -14.94
N GLY A 170 9.80 1.13 -16.13
CA GLY A 170 9.36 2.23 -16.98
C GLY A 170 8.33 3.13 -16.30
N VAL A 171 7.30 2.56 -15.68
CA VAL A 171 6.27 3.35 -14.98
C VAL A 171 6.84 4.06 -13.74
N CYS A 172 7.70 3.39 -12.97
CA CYS A 172 8.35 4.00 -11.80
C CYS A 172 9.26 5.17 -12.21
N GLU A 173 10.10 4.99 -13.24
CA GLU A 173 10.97 6.05 -13.76
C GLU A 173 10.17 7.24 -14.30
N ALA A 174 9.09 6.98 -15.05
CA ALA A 174 8.23 8.03 -15.59
C ALA A 174 7.56 8.83 -14.47
N ALA A 175 7.03 8.15 -13.44
CA ALA A 175 6.40 8.79 -12.29
C ALA A 175 7.39 9.67 -11.51
N ILE A 176 8.56 9.13 -11.16
CA ILE A 176 9.60 9.86 -10.42
C ILE A 176 10.13 11.04 -11.24
N THR A 177 10.37 10.84 -12.54
CA THR A 177 10.86 11.91 -13.43
C THR A 177 9.86 13.05 -13.57
N ARG A 178 8.57 12.72 -13.69
CA ARG A 178 7.52 13.72 -13.91
C ARG A 178 7.12 14.46 -12.64
N PHE A 179 7.09 13.78 -11.49
CA PHE A 179 6.48 14.29 -10.26
C PHE A 179 7.40 14.30 -9.05
N GLY A 180 8.66 13.88 -9.20
CA GLY A 180 9.60 13.82 -8.08
C GLY A 180 9.83 15.18 -7.44
N SER A 181 9.61 15.27 -6.13
CA SER A 181 9.85 16.42 -5.28
C SER A 181 10.08 15.96 -3.84
N ASP A 182 10.51 16.86 -2.96
CA ASP A 182 10.72 16.55 -1.54
C ASP A 182 9.41 16.20 -0.81
N ASP A 183 8.26 16.62 -1.37
CA ASP A 183 6.92 16.37 -0.80
C ASP A 183 6.29 15.05 -1.27
N ILE A 184 6.90 14.36 -2.26
CA ILE A 184 6.34 13.15 -2.85
C ILE A 184 7.24 11.95 -2.56
N GLY A 185 6.75 11.05 -1.71
CA GLY A 185 7.35 9.74 -1.48
C GLY A 185 6.90 8.69 -2.50
N TRP A 186 7.70 7.64 -2.68
CA TRP A 186 7.44 6.56 -3.64
C TRP A 186 7.63 5.20 -3.01
N ALA A 187 6.63 4.35 -3.13
CA ALA A 187 6.65 2.97 -2.68
C ALA A 187 6.16 2.02 -3.79
N TYR A 188 6.63 0.79 -3.76
CA TYR A 188 6.17 -0.28 -4.63
C TYR A 188 5.48 -1.36 -3.81
N HIS A 189 4.31 -1.80 -4.28
CA HIS A 189 3.54 -2.89 -3.70
C HIS A 189 3.36 -3.99 -4.74
N GLY A 190 4.01 -5.13 -4.52
CA GLY A 190 4.02 -6.24 -5.45
C GLY A 190 3.31 -7.48 -4.93
N HIS A 191 2.52 -8.13 -5.82
CA HIS A 191 2.00 -9.48 -5.60
C HIS A 191 2.85 -10.51 -6.33
N ASP A 192 3.02 -11.66 -5.72
CA ASP A 192 3.86 -12.75 -6.27
C ASP A 192 3.04 -13.83 -6.98
N THR A 193 1.88 -13.48 -7.53
CA THR A 193 0.92 -14.38 -8.19
C THR A 193 1.56 -15.29 -9.24
N PHE A 194 2.57 -14.79 -9.95
CA PHE A 194 3.28 -15.52 -11.01
C PHE A 194 4.78 -15.67 -10.74
N GLY A 195 5.23 -15.49 -9.50
CA GLY A 195 6.63 -15.63 -9.11
C GLY A 195 7.52 -14.45 -9.57
N LEU A 196 6.95 -13.28 -9.86
CA LEU A 196 7.70 -12.11 -10.31
C LEU A 196 7.86 -11.03 -9.24
N GLY A 197 7.32 -11.24 -8.03
CA GLY A 197 7.29 -10.23 -6.98
C GLY A 197 8.66 -9.66 -6.65
N VAL A 198 9.66 -10.52 -6.40
CA VAL A 198 11.04 -10.10 -6.12
C VAL A 198 11.70 -9.45 -7.34
N ALA A 199 11.54 -10.03 -8.54
CA ALA A 199 12.10 -9.48 -9.75
C ALA A 199 11.56 -8.07 -10.04
N ASN A 200 10.25 -7.86 -9.88
CA ASN A 200 9.62 -6.58 -10.06
C ASN A 200 10.09 -5.55 -9.00
N ALA A 201 10.26 -5.96 -7.74
CA ALA A 201 10.80 -5.10 -6.70
C ALA A 201 12.24 -4.63 -7.01
N LEU A 202 13.10 -5.52 -7.55
CA LEU A 202 14.44 -5.16 -7.98
C LEU A 202 14.44 -4.11 -9.10
N TYR A 203 13.55 -4.25 -10.08
CA TYR A 203 13.43 -3.29 -11.17
C TYR A 203 12.86 -1.95 -10.69
N ALA A 204 11.90 -1.98 -9.75
CA ALA A 204 11.43 -0.77 -9.07
C ALA A 204 12.57 -0.08 -8.29
N TYR A 205 13.44 -0.86 -7.61
CA TYR A 205 14.62 -0.33 -6.92
C TYR A 205 15.58 0.37 -7.89
N GLN A 206 15.88 -0.25 -9.03
CA GLN A 206 16.72 0.34 -10.09
C GLN A 206 16.14 1.63 -10.64
N ALA A 207 14.81 1.70 -10.76
CA ALA A 207 14.05 2.89 -11.16
C ALA A 207 14.00 4.01 -10.12
N GLY A 208 14.54 3.80 -8.90
CA GLY A 208 14.62 4.82 -7.86
C GLY A 208 13.67 4.63 -6.67
N ILE A 209 12.82 3.61 -6.65
CA ILE A 209 11.98 3.28 -5.49
C ILE A 209 12.87 2.83 -4.32
N ARG A 210 12.52 3.23 -3.09
CA ARG A 210 13.25 2.87 -1.87
C ARG A 210 12.36 2.33 -0.75
N VAL A 211 11.05 2.31 -0.95
CA VAL A 211 10.07 1.73 -0.01
C VAL A 211 9.36 0.59 -0.72
N PHE A 212 9.36 -0.58 -0.09
CA PHE A 212 8.77 -1.80 -0.64
C PHE A 212 7.80 -2.41 0.35
N ASP A 213 6.58 -2.66 -0.11
CA ASP A 213 5.63 -3.43 0.67
C ASP A 213 5.87 -4.92 0.49
N SER A 214 5.83 -5.62 1.59
CA SER A 214 5.92 -7.06 1.65
C SER A 214 5.09 -7.59 2.82
N ALA A 215 4.91 -8.88 2.90
CA ALA A 215 4.24 -9.51 4.03
C ALA A 215 5.06 -10.68 4.57
N ALA A 216 5.06 -10.87 5.89
CA ALA A 216 5.70 -12.03 6.52
C ALA A 216 5.16 -13.31 5.88
N ALA A 217 6.06 -14.17 5.41
CA ALA A 217 5.76 -15.41 4.69
C ALA A 217 4.82 -15.22 3.47
N GLY A 218 4.80 -14.04 2.84
CA GLY A 218 3.91 -13.72 1.71
C GLY A 218 2.42 -13.73 2.08
N LEU A 219 2.07 -13.55 3.35
CA LEU A 219 0.69 -13.55 3.80
C LEU A 219 -0.15 -12.48 3.10
N GLY A 220 -1.42 -12.79 2.88
CA GLY A 220 -2.37 -11.92 2.21
C GLY A 220 -2.70 -12.40 0.80
N GLY A 221 -3.41 -11.58 0.05
CA GLY A 221 -3.83 -11.88 -1.31
C GLY A 221 -4.86 -10.88 -1.79
N CYS A 222 -5.17 -10.99 -3.09
CA CYS A 222 -6.18 -10.15 -3.72
C CYS A 222 -7.33 -11.03 -4.22
N PRO A 223 -8.60 -10.71 -3.88
CA PRO A 223 -9.75 -11.47 -4.39
C PRO A 223 -9.89 -11.38 -5.92
N PHE A 224 -9.23 -10.41 -6.55
CA PHE A 224 -9.20 -10.21 -8.01
C PHE A 224 -8.05 -10.95 -8.72
N ALA A 225 -7.21 -11.67 -7.97
CA ALA A 225 -6.16 -12.54 -8.52
C ALA A 225 -6.37 -13.98 -8.05
N PRO A 226 -7.30 -14.75 -8.68
CA PRO A 226 -7.57 -16.13 -8.30
C PRO A 226 -6.32 -16.99 -8.40
N GLY A 227 -6.03 -17.76 -7.33
CA GLY A 227 -4.83 -18.59 -7.26
C GLY A 227 -3.55 -17.83 -6.90
N ALA A 228 -3.67 -16.55 -6.52
CA ALA A 228 -2.53 -15.76 -6.05
C ALA A 228 -1.87 -16.44 -4.84
N THR A 229 -0.53 -16.49 -4.87
CA THR A 229 0.29 -17.00 -3.76
C THR A 229 0.32 -16.02 -2.59
N GLY A 230 0.00 -14.75 -2.83
CA GLY A 230 -0.03 -13.69 -1.83
C GLY A 230 0.78 -12.46 -2.24
N ASN A 231 1.14 -11.67 -1.25
CA ASN A 231 2.10 -10.57 -1.42
C ASN A 231 3.52 -11.13 -1.66
N THR A 232 4.43 -10.28 -2.14
CA THR A 232 5.85 -10.60 -2.10
C THR A 232 6.28 -10.84 -0.66
N ALA A 233 6.97 -11.96 -0.39
CA ALA A 233 7.40 -12.30 0.96
C ALA A 233 8.51 -11.36 1.44
N THR A 234 8.40 -10.92 2.69
CA THR A 234 9.40 -10.05 3.34
C THR A 234 10.76 -10.72 3.36
N GLU A 235 10.79 -11.99 3.70
CA GLU A 235 12.01 -12.82 3.80
C GLU A 235 12.75 -12.90 2.47
N ASP A 236 12.03 -13.05 1.36
CA ASP A 236 12.61 -13.13 0.02
C ASP A 236 13.19 -11.79 -0.44
N LEU A 237 12.53 -10.68 -0.11
CA LEU A 237 13.05 -9.33 -0.39
C LEU A 237 14.30 -9.04 0.43
N ILE A 238 14.27 -9.28 1.74
CA ILE A 238 15.42 -9.08 2.64
C ILE A 238 16.61 -9.92 2.14
N PHE A 239 16.41 -11.24 1.93
CA PHE A 239 17.46 -12.11 1.42
C PHE A 239 18.07 -11.57 0.13
N THR A 240 17.24 -11.09 -0.78
CA THR A 240 17.71 -10.61 -2.09
C THR A 240 18.49 -9.32 -1.94
N PHE A 241 17.96 -8.31 -1.26
CA PHE A 241 18.63 -7.01 -1.09
C PHE A 241 19.94 -7.13 -0.30
N GLU A 242 19.95 -7.89 0.79
CA GLU A 242 21.17 -8.12 1.59
C GLU A 242 22.29 -8.83 0.77
N ASN A 243 21.92 -9.84 -0.04
CA ASN A 243 22.90 -10.48 -0.94
C ASN A 243 23.40 -9.58 -2.08
N MET A 244 22.69 -8.51 -2.38
CA MET A 244 23.15 -7.44 -3.29
C MET A 244 24.01 -6.38 -2.58
N GLY A 245 24.24 -6.51 -1.28
CA GLY A 245 24.98 -5.54 -0.47
C GLY A 245 24.19 -4.29 -0.09
N ILE A 246 22.86 -4.38 -0.15
CA ILE A 246 21.95 -3.31 0.26
C ILE A 246 21.47 -3.64 1.68
N ASP A 247 21.89 -2.82 2.63
CA ASP A 247 21.46 -2.94 4.04
C ASP A 247 19.98 -2.59 4.16
N THR A 248 19.18 -3.56 4.60
CA THR A 248 17.74 -3.37 4.83
C THR A 248 17.43 -2.90 6.24
N GLY A 249 18.36 -3.07 7.17
CA GLY A 249 18.19 -2.82 8.59
C GLY A 249 17.22 -3.79 9.29
N ILE A 250 16.96 -4.94 8.67
CA ILE A 250 16.03 -5.98 9.17
C ILE A 250 16.81 -7.28 9.37
N ASP A 251 16.67 -7.90 10.55
CA ASP A 251 17.31 -9.17 10.93
C ASP A 251 16.44 -10.40 10.57
#